data_c04cc4cb558ef80127d8073ebc43304e
#
_entry.id   c04cc4cb558ef80127d8073ebc43304e
#
_cell.length_a   1.000
_cell.length_b   1.000
_cell.length_c   1.000
_cell.angle_alpha   90.00
_cell.angle_beta   90.00
_cell.angle_gamma   90.00
#
_symmetry.space_group_name_H-M   'P 1'
#
loop_
_entity.id
_entity.type
_entity.pdbx_description
1 polymer ?
#
loop_
_entity_poly.entity_id
_entity_poly.type
_entity_poly.pdbx_seq_one_letter_code
_entity_poly.pdbx_strand_id
1 'polypeptide(L)'
;MNKPSNYEQTQAGGDFTPVDLGGHYAVIKNVKEMTTKNGDPMIVVSLDFDKRDAQADYFMDAYQKDTRADKKWPNQATNYITTEYQNACTKGFKSFIKAFADSNGIDENGIKWGDDFCSQFKNKKIGVVFGNVEELYNGEQKMRRKIRWFCDYNKVPDQKIPADKYLPNNAESSKDNSFVDVPATAEEEIPFD
;
A
#
# COMPACT_ATOMS: atom_id res chain seq x y z
N MET A 1 -28.67 11.11 28.87
CA MET A 1 -27.31 10.81 28.32
C MET A 1 -26.57 12.13 28.19
N ASN A 2 -25.36 12.24 28.75
CA ASN A 2 -24.59 13.46 28.63
C ASN A 2 -23.94 13.53 27.21
N LYS A 3 -23.78 14.77 26.72
CA LYS A 3 -23.09 15.01 25.43
C LYS A 3 -21.64 14.50 25.50
N PRO A 4 -21.16 13.68 24.55
CA PRO A 4 -19.76 13.26 24.52
C PRO A 4 -18.79 14.45 24.44
N SER A 5 -17.62 14.32 25.06
CA SER A 5 -16.66 15.43 25.21
C SER A 5 -16.16 16.03 23.89
N ASN A 6 -16.13 15.27 22.81
CA ASN A 6 -15.63 15.72 21.49
C ASN A 6 -16.76 15.84 20.46
N TYR A 7 -18.02 15.85 20.87
CA TYR A 7 -19.14 15.83 19.93
C TYR A 7 -19.08 16.94 18.87
N GLU A 8 -18.72 18.18 19.27
CA GLU A 8 -18.64 19.33 18.36
C GLU A 8 -17.46 19.25 17.39
N GLN A 9 -16.39 18.54 17.77
CA GLN A 9 -15.18 18.35 16.97
C GLN A 9 -15.27 17.10 16.09
N THR A 10 -16.24 16.24 16.39
CA THR A 10 -16.46 15.00 15.63
C THR A 10 -17.26 15.31 14.38
N GLN A 11 -16.64 15.12 13.23
CA GLN A 11 -17.33 15.25 11.95
C GLN A 11 -18.36 14.13 11.81
N ALA A 12 -19.61 14.46 11.43
CA ALA A 12 -20.62 13.45 11.14
C ALA A 12 -20.13 12.51 10.03
N GLY A 13 -20.34 11.21 10.22
CA GLY A 13 -20.07 10.22 9.18
C GLY A 13 -20.96 10.49 7.97
N GLY A 14 -20.39 10.80 6.85
CA GLY A 14 -21.05 11.07 5.57
C GLY A 14 -19.95 11.32 4.53
N ASP A 15 -20.21 11.17 3.26
CA ASP A 15 -19.34 11.51 2.13
C ASP A 15 -17.91 10.89 2.16
N PHE A 16 -17.81 9.62 2.54
CA PHE A 16 -16.57 8.88 2.27
C PHE A 16 -16.46 8.64 0.76
N THR A 17 -15.63 9.43 0.09
CA THR A 17 -15.24 9.18 -1.30
C THR A 17 -14.20 8.05 -1.29
N PRO A 18 -14.51 6.87 -1.81
CA PRO A 18 -13.54 5.78 -1.83
C PRO A 18 -12.43 6.07 -2.87
N VAL A 19 -11.25 5.45 -2.67
CA VAL A 19 -10.17 5.47 -3.68
C VAL A 19 -10.72 4.99 -5.03
N ASP A 20 -10.44 5.69 -6.11
CA ASP A 20 -10.85 5.26 -7.44
C ASP A 20 -10.11 3.99 -7.87
N LEU A 21 -10.71 3.23 -8.80
CA LEU A 21 -10.07 2.05 -9.38
C LEU A 21 -9.21 2.45 -10.56
N GLY A 22 -8.06 1.78 -10.72
CA GLY A 22 -7.14 2.03 -11.82
C GLY A 22 -5.84 2.67 -11.39
N GLY A 23 -5.19 3.37 -12.31
CA GLY A 23 -3.88 3.98 -12.11
C GLY A 23 -3.94 5.30 -11.37
N HIS A 24 -3.03 5.49 -10.40
CA HIS A 24 -2.86 6.70 -9.62
C HIS A 24 -1.42 7.18 -9.63
N TYR A 25 -1.24 8.49 -9.69
CA TYR A 25 0.04 9.13 -9.44
C TYR A 25 0.32 9.17 -7.95
N ALA A 26 1.43 8.58 -7.51
CA ALA A 26 1.74 8.48 -6.09
C ALA A 26 3.14 8.99 -5.75
N VAL A 27 3.33 9.29 -4.47
CA VAL A 27 4.61 9.60 -3.83
C VAL A 27 4.82 8.62 -2.69
N ILE A 28 5.99 8.01 -2.64
CA ILE A 28 6.37 7.12 -1.55
C ILE A 28 6.67 7.97 -0.32
N LYS A 29 5.92 7.76 0.75
CA LYS A 29 6.10 8.48 2.03
C LYS A 29 7.17 7.80 2.88
N ASN A 30 7.15 6.47 2.90
CA ASN A 30 8.11 5.69 3.67
C ASN A 30 8.29 4.28 3.08
N VAL A 31 9.48 3.71 3.29
CA VAL A 31 9.78 2.29 3.09
C VAL A 31 10.47 1.78 4.34
N LYS A 32 10.06 0.63 4.84
CA LYS A 32 10.63 -0.01 6.03
C LYS A 32 10.87 -1.50 5.75
N GLU A 33 12.00 -2.01 6.17
CA GLU A 33 12.29 -3.44 6.17
C GLU A 33 11.59 -4.12 7.35
N MET A 34 11.04 -5.29 7.08
CA MET A 34 10.38 -6.15 8.07
C MET A 34 10.59 -7.61 7.70
N THR A 35 10.07 -8.51 8.52
CA THR A 35 9.99 -9.94 8.23
C THR A 35 8.54 -10.40 8.27
N THR A 36 8.21 -11.39 7.44
CA THR A 36 6.91 -12.08 7.51
C THR A 36 6.81 -12.91 8.79
N LYS A 37 5.64 -13.44 9.12
CA LYS A 37 5.47 -14.40 10.23
C LYS A 37 6.33 -15.65 10.06
N ASN A 38 6.64 -16.02 8.83
CA ASN A 38 7.47 -17.18 8.50
C ASN A 38 8.98 -16.87 8.49
N GLY A 39 9.36 -15.58 8.75
CA GLY A 39 10.76 -15.16 8.76
C GLY A 39 11.30 -14.70 7.40
N ASP A 40 10.48 -14.68 6.34
CA ASP A 40 10.94 -14.21 5.04
C ASP A 40 11.11 -12.67 5.07
N PRO A 41 12.17 -12.13 4.45
CA PRO A 41 12.38 -10.68 4.39
C PRO A 41 11.33 -10.01 3.52
N MET A 42 10.83 -8.86 3.96
CA MET A 42 9.86 -8.04 3.24
C MET A 42 10.09 -6.56 3.45
N ILE A 43 9.54 -5.74 2.56
CA ILE A 43 9.43 -4.30 2.75
C ILE A 43 7.96 -3.88 2.89
N VAL A 44 7.76 -2.84 3.69
CA VAL A 44 6.48 -2.14 3.82
C VAL A 44 6.61 -0.79 3.13
N VAL A 45 5.80 -0.56 2.12
CA VAL A 45 5.80 0.67 1.33
C VAL A 45 4.54 1.46 1.68
N SER A 46 4.71 2.63 2.27
CA SER A 46 3.63 3.58 2.53
C SER A 46 3.68 4.70 1.50
N LEU A 47 2.52 5.03 0.92
CA LEU A 47 2.42 6.04 -0.13
C LEU A 47 1.25 7.00 0.11
N ASP A 48 1.24 8.09 -0.64
CA ASP A 48 0.12 8.98 -0.77
C ASP A 48 -0.06 9.38 -2.24
N PHE A 49 -1.22 9.89 -2.60
CA PHE A 49 -1.41 10.35 -3.97
C PHE A 49 -0.72 11.71 -4.20
N ASP A 50 -0.03 11.80 -5.34
CA ASP A 50 0.69 13.00 -5.76
C ASP A 50 -0.29 14.15 -6.08
N LYS A 51 0.19 15.39 -6.04
CA LYS A 51 -0.58 16.58 -6.42
C LYS A 51 -1.17 16.54 -7.83
N ARG A 52 -0.63 15.71 -8.70
CA ARG A 52 -1.14 15.49 -10.06
C ARG A 52 -2.32 14.55 -10.13
N ASP A 53 -2.55 13.77 -9.08
CA ASP A 53 -3.66 12.81 -9.03
C ASP A 53 -5.00 13.50 -8.84
N ALA A 54 -6.08 12.92 -9.37
CA ALA A 54 -7.44 13.44 -9.17
C ALA A 54 -7.87 13.41 -7.69
N GLN A 55 -7.28 12.48 -6.91
CA GLN A 55 -7.50 12.35 -5.46
C GLN A 55 -6.23 12.74 -4.67
N ALA A 56 -5.58 13.84 -5.05
CA ALA A 56 -4.36 14.32 -4.41
C ALA A 56 -4.46 14.35 -2.88
N ASP A 57 -3.38 13.96 -2.17
CA ASP A 57 -3.25 13.94 -0.71
C ASP A 57 -4.33 13.11 0.02
N TYR A 58 -5.01 12.20 -0.66
CA TYR A 58 -6.16 11.45 -0.14
C TYR A 58 -5.86 10.76 1.20
N PHE A 59 -4.73 10.09 1.32
CA PHE A 59 -4.37 9.36 2.53
C PHE A 59 -3.81 10.27 3.63
N MET A 60 -3.10 11.35 3.25
CA MET A 60 -2.64 12.36 4.20
C MET A 60 -3.83 13.07 4.83
N ASP A 61 -4.82 13.46 4.04
CA ASP A 61 -6.06 14.08 4.54
C ASP A 61 -6.81 13.15 5.49
N ALA A 62 -6.92 11.86 5.13
CA ALA A 62 -7.54 10.86 6.00
C ALA A 62 -6.77 10.69 7.32
N TYR A 63 -5.43 10.66 7.26
CA TYR A 63 -4.57 10.58 8.43
C TYR A 63 -4.67 11.83 9.32
N GLN A 64 -4.71 13.02 8.74
CA GLN A 64 -4.83 14.27 9.50
C GLN A 64 -6.20 14.42 10.18
N LYS A 65 -7.27 13.97 9.52
CA LYS A 65 -8.64 13.97 10.08
C LYS A 65 -8.84 12.95 11.19
N ASP A 66 -7.97 11.96 11.30
CA ASP A 66 -8.03 10.99 12.39
C ASP A 66 -7.56 11.63 13.70
N THR A 67 -8.48 11.75 14.65
CA THR A 67 -8.25 12.39 15.97
C THR A 67 -7.78 11.42 17.05
N ARG A 68 -7.64 10.12 16.74
CA ARG A 68 -7.18 9.13 17.70
C ARG A 68 -5.72 9.39 18.11
N ALA A 69 -5.43 9.18 19.39
CA ALA A 69 -4.06 9.38 19.91
C ALA A 69 -3.06 8.37 19.31
N ASP A 70 -3.55 7.17 18.95
CA ASP A 70 -2.80 6.06 18.37
C ASP A 70 -3.04 5.92 16.85
N LYS A 71 -3.32 7.05 16.17
CA LYS A 71 -3.59 7.04 14.74
C LYS A 71 -2.43 6.48 13.94
N LYS A 72 -2.77 5.68 12.93
CA LYS A 72 -1.80 5.00 12.05
C LYS A 72 -2.03 5.40 10.61
N TRP A 73 -0.99 5.26 9.80
CA TRP A 73 -1.12 5.47 8.35
C TRP A 73 -2.16 4.51 7.77
N PRO A 74 -3.01 4.96 6.83
CA PRO A 74 -4.08 4.12 6.28
C PRO A 74 -3.54 2.82 5.66
N ASN A 75 -4.05 1.67 6.09
CA ASN A 75 -3.64 0.37 5.54
C ASN A 75 -3.86 0.26 4.02
N GLN A 76 -4.83 0.98 3.49
CA GLN A 76 -5.10 1.01 2.05
C GLN A 76 -3.95 1.67 1.26
N ALA A 77 -3.19 2.58 1.89
CA ALA A 77 -2.01 3.24 1.36
C ALA A 77 -0.71 2.49 1.63
N THR A 78 -0.80 1.29 2.20
CA THR A 78 0.35 0.49 2.59
C THR A 78 0.38 -0.80 1.80
N ASN A 79 1.53 -1.13 1.21
CA ASN A 79 1.76 -2.39 0.51
C ASN A 79 2.90 -3.16 1.15
N TYR A 80 2.70 -4.44 1.33
CA TYR A 80 3.65 -5.40 1.89
C TYR A 80 4.23 -6.24 0.76
N ILE A 81 5.54 -6.18 0.56
CA ILE A 81 6.23 -6.85 -0.55
C ILE A 81 7.29 -7.77 0.01
N THR A 82 7.08 -9.08 -0.07
CA THR A 82 8.13 -10.06 0.24
C THR A 82 9.27 -9.87 -0.77
N THR A 83 10.48 -9.63 -0.28
CA THR A 83 11.62 -9.33 -1.14
C THR A 83 12.27 -10.61 -1.65
N GLU A 84 12.30 -11.63 -0.80
CA GLU A 84 12.90 -12.93 -1.08
C GLU A 84 12.03 -14.05 -0.54
N TYR A 85 11.93 -15.14 -1.29
CA TYR A 85 11.24 -16.37 -0.90
C TYR A 85 12.05 -17.56 -1.39
N GLN A 86 12.33 -18.52 -0.51
CA GLN A 86 13.16 -19.70 -0.80
C GLN A 86 14.53 -19.32 -1.44
N ASN A 87 15.19 -18.31 -0.87
CA ASN A 87 16.47 -17.77 -1.34
C ASN A 87 16.45 -17.22 -2.78
N ALA A 88 15.27 -16.78 -3.25
CA ALA A 88 15.12 -16.16 -4.56
C ALA A 88 14.32 -14.85 -4.48
N CYS A 89 14.78 -13.85 -5.24
CA CYS A 89 14.07 -12.58 -5.36
C CYS A 89 12.65 -12.78 -5.90
N THR A 90 11.67 -12.18 -5.24
CA THR A 90 10.28 -12.29 -5.69
C THR A 90 9.99 -11.41 -6.91
N LYS A 91 9.04 -11.85 -7.74
CA LYS A 91 8.59 -11.06 -8.90
C LYS A 91 7.96 -9.72 -8.46
N GLY A 92 7.25 -9.71 -7.32
CA GLY A 92 6.62 -8.51 -6.78
C GLY A 92 7.66 -7.44 -6.40
N PHE A 93 8.71 -7.85 -5.71
CA PHE A 93 9.80 -6.96 -5.35
C PHE A 93 10.55 -6.44 -6.58
N LYS A 94 10.91 -7.32 -7.52
CA LYS A 94 11.56 -6.90 -8.77
C LYS A 94 10.70 -5.91 -9.55
N SER A 95 9.38 -6.12 -9.61
CA SER A 95 8.44 -5.21 -10.28
C SER A 95 8.36 -3.84 -9.58
N PHE A 96 8.38 -3.81 -8.24
CA PHE A 96 8.43 -2.57 -7.48
C PHE A 96 9.71 -1.77 -7.77
N ILE A 97 10.88 -2.42 -7.71
CA ILE A 97 12.17 -1.78 -8.02
C ILE A 97 12.18 -1.21 -9.44
N LYS A 98 11.71 -2.00 -10.42
CA LYS A 98 11.62 -1.53 -11.80
C LYS A 98 10.69 -0.33 -11.95
N ALA A 99 9.48 -0.39 -11.37
CA ALA A 99 8.52 0.71 -11.42
C ALA A 99 9.11 1.99 -10.78
N PHE A 100 9.82 1.85 -9.66
CA PHE A 100 10.50 2.94 -9.00
C PHE A 100 11.61 3.55 -9.88
N ALA A 101 12.49 2.71 -10.44
CA ALA A 101 13.58 3.13 -11.29
C ALA A 101 13.07 3.89 -12.54
N ASP A 102 12.10 3.31 -13.25
CA ASP A 102 11.46 3.90 -14.42
C ASP A 102 10.80 5.26 -14.07
N SER A 103 10.09 5.33 -12.95
CA SER A 103 9.38 6.55 -12.49
C SER A 103 10.30 7.72 -12.17
N ASN A 104 11.54 7.45 -11.81
CA ASN A 104 12.52 8.47 -11.38
C ASN A 104 13.71 8.64 -12.33
N GLY A 105 13.70 7.95 -13.48
CA GLY A 105 14.81 8.01 -14.45
C GLY A 105 16.13 7.47 -13.88
N ILE A 106 16.06 6.48 -13.02
CA ILE A 106 17.22 5.83 -12.38
C ILE A 106 17.44 4.49 -13.08
N ASP A 107 18.71 4.19 -13.42
CA ASP A 107 19.07 2.84 -13.83
C ASP A 107 18.93 1.86 -12.67
N GLU A 108 18.41 0.64 -12.90
CA GLU A 108 18.26 -0.36 -11.84
C GLU A 108 19.59 -0.68 -11.13
N ASN A 109 20.73 -0.56 -11.82
CA ASN A 109 22.06 -0.71 -11.22
C ASN A 109 22.43 0.47 -10.30
N GLY A 110 21.71 1.59 -10.38
CA GLY A 110 21.85 2.75 -9.49
C GLY A 110 21.10 2.63 -8.18
N ILE A 111 20.35 1.54 -7.97
CA ILE A 111 19.67 1.27 -6.69
C ILE A 111 20.70 1.02 -5.59
N LYS A 112 20.58 1.78 -4.51
CA LYS A 112 21.42 1.59 -3.32
C LYS A 112 20.92 0.41 -2.51
N TRP A 113 21.82 -0.46 -2.11
CA TRP A 113 21.57 -1.62 -1.26
C TRP A 113 22.22 -1.43 0.11
N GLY A 114 21.83 -2.24 1.09
CA GLY A 114 22.32 -2.14 2.47
C GLY A 114 21.61 -1.05 3.26
N ASP A 115 22.30 -0.37 4.16
CA ASP A 115 21.74 0.58 5.15
C ASP A 115 20.98 1.75 4.48
N ASP A 116 21.37 2.15 3.29
CA ASP A 116 20.72 3.24 2.54
C ASP A 116 19.51 2.80 1.71
N PHE A 117 19.19 1.50 1.70
CA PHE A 117 18.16 0.98 0.80
C PHE A 117 16.81 1.66 1.00
N CYS A 118 16.29 1.71 2.22
CA CYS A 118 14.96 2.28 2.47
C CYS A 118 14.91 3.80 2.27
N SER A 119 15.98 4.51 2.62
CA SER A 119 16.01 5.98 2.61
C SER A 119 15.89 6.58 1.20
N GLN A 120 16.37 5.86 0.17
CA GLN A 120 16.36 6.33 -1.21
C GLN A 120 14.97 6.51 -1.81
N PHE A 121 13.95 5.84 -1.25
CA PHE A 121 12.57 5.87 -1.77
C PHE A 121 11.75 7.06 -1.25
N LYS A 122 12.12 7.64 -0.11
CA LYS A 122 11.34 8.70 0.56
C LYS A 122 11.14 9.89 -0.38
N ASN A 123 9.88 10.34 -0.51
CA ASN A 123 9.44 11.45 -1.36
C ASN A 123 9.69 11.27 -2.87
N LYS A 124 9.89 10.03 -3.32
CA LYS A 124 10.05 9.71 -4.73
C LYS A 124 8.72 9.32 -5.37
N LYS A 125 8.62 9.59 -6.67
CA LYS A 125 7.42 9.30 -7.47
C LYS A 125 7.32 7.82 -7.83
N ILE A 126 6.07 7.34 -7.92
CA ILE A 126 5.75 6.00 -8.42
C ILE A 126 4.31 5.99 -8.94
N GLY A 127 4.03 5.19 -9.95
CA GLY A 127 2.67 4.87 -10.34
C GLY A 127 2.16 3.69 -9.53
N VAL A 128 0.88 3.70 -9.17
CA VAL A 128 0.23 2.61 -8.43
C VAL A 128 -1.14 2.30 -9.02
N VAL A 129 -1.52 1.03 -9.05
CA VAL A 129 -2.82 0.61 -9.59
C VAL A 129 -3.65 0.00 -8.49
N PHE A 130 -4.85 0.57 -8.29
CA PHE A 130 -5.85 0.07 -7.34
C PHE A 130 -6.89 -0.82 -8.03
N GLY A 131 -7.29 -1.87 -7.33
CA GLY A 131 -8.34 -2.78 -7.76
C GLY A 131 -9.05 -3.40 -6.58
N ASN A 132 -10.19 -4.01 -6.84
CA ASN A 132 -10.95 -4.73 -5.85
C ASN A 132 -10.29 -6.06 -5.50
N VAL A 133 -10.24 -6.36 -4.21
CA VAL A 133 -9.77 -7.63 -3.65
C VAL A 133 -10.77 -8.08 -2.60
N GLU A 134 -11.23 -9.33 -2.72
CA GLU A 134 -12.06 -9.94 -1.69
C GLU A 134 -11.18 -10.44 -0.54
N GLU A 135 -11.59 -10.12 0.67
CA GLU A 135 -10.91 -10.51 1.91
C GLU A 135 -11.90 -11.06 2.92
N LEU A 136 -11.40 -11.95 3.77
CA LEU A 136 -12.13 -12.40 4.93
C LEU A 136 -11.86 -11.42 6.09
N TYR A 137 -12.90 -10.70 6.52
CA TYR A 137 -12.81 -9.79 7.66
C TYR A 137 -13.89 -10.14 8.71
N ASN A 138 -13.46 -10.53 9.90
CA ASN A 138 -14.36 -11.00 10.98
C ASN A 138 -15.32 -12.12 10.54
N GLY A 139 -14.84 -13.03 9.68
CA GLY A 139 -15.65 -14.14 9.17
C GLY A 139 -16.56 -13.79 7.99
N GLU A 140 -16.62 -12.53 7.56
CA GLU A 140 -17.40 -12.07 6.41
C GLU A 140 -16.50 -11.77 5.21
N GLN A 141 -16.91 -12.18 4.02
CA GLN A 141 -16.27 -11.82 2.77
C GLN A 141 -16.59 -10.36 2.42
N LYS A 142 -15.57 -9.54 2.24
CA LYS A 142 -15.72 -8.11 1.89
C LYS A 142 -14.78 -7.71 0.76
N MET A 143 -15.32 -6.99 -0.22
CA MET A 143 -14.51 -6.37 -1.27
C MET A 143 -13.83 -5.12 -0.72
N ARG A 144 -12.52 -5.05 -0.91
CA ARG A 144 -11.71 -3.90 -0.51
C ARG A 144 -10.88 -3.40 -1.68
N ARG A 145 -10.75 -2.07 -1.80
CA ARG A 145 -9.85 -1.46 -2.78
C ARG A 145 -8.43 -1.51 -2.24
N LYS A 146 -7.53 -2.17 -2.97
CA LYS A 146 -6.14 -2.38 -2.59
C LYS A 146 -5.18 -2.12 -3.75
N ILE A 147 -3.93 -1.85 -3.40
CA ILE A 147 -2.84 -1.81 -4.37
C ILE A 147 -2.68 -3.20 -4.99
N ARG A 148 -2.77 -3.26 -6.32
CA ARG A 148 -2.63 -4.48 -7.13
C ARG A 148 -1.22 -4.63 -7.67
N TRP A 149 -0.61 -3.54 -8.14
CA TRP A 149 0.77 -3.48 -8.60
C TRP A 149 1.27 -2.04 -8.65
N PHE A 150 2.57 -1.89 -8.77
CA PHE A 150 3.25 -0.63 -9.06
C PHE A 150 3.58 -0.54 -10.56
N CYS A 151 3.61 0.66 -11.10
CA CYS A 151 3.96 0.95 -12.48
C CYS A 151 4.83 2.21 -12.58
N ASP A 152 5.37 2.46 -13.76
CA ASP A 152 6.01 3.74 -14.06
C ASP A 152 5.01 4.88 -13.90
N TYR A 153 5.40 5.92 -13.15
CA TYR A 153 4.60 7.12 -12.91
C TYR A 153 4.10 7.76 -14.21
N ASN A 154 4.91 7.74 -15.27
CA ASN A 154 4.55 8.32 -16.57
C ASN A 154 3.55 7.46 -17.36
N LYS A 155 3.38 6.19 -16.99
CA LYS A 155 2.45 5.24 -17.61
C LYS A 155 1.16 5.05 -16.82
N VAL A 156 0.92 5.88 -15.81
CA VAL A 156 -0.33 5.85 -15.04
C VAL A 156 -1.59 5.97 -15.94
N PRO A 157 -1.63 6.88 -16.95
CA PRO A 157 -2.81 7.01 -17.80
C PRO A 157 -3.11 5.77 -18.66
N ASP A 158 -2.10 4.94 -18.92
CA ASP A 158 -2.22 3.74 -19.74
C ASP A 158 -2.70 2.53 -18.94
N GLN A 159 -2.83 2.67 -17.62
CA GLN A 159 -3.20 1.56 -16.74
C GLN A 159 -4.71 1.27 -16.84
N LYS A 160 -5.02 0.02 -17.09
CA LYS A 160 -6.41 -0.46 -17.07
C LYS A 160 -6.84 -0.79 -15.65
N ILE A 161 -8.13 -0.63 -15.37
CA ILE A 161 -8.72 -1.12 -14.14
C ILE A 161 -8.56 -2.66 -14.10
N PRO A 162 -7.93 -3.21 -13.04
CA PRO A 162 -7.77 -4.65 -12.94
C PRO A 162 -9.10 -5.35 -12.69
N ALA A 163 -9.21 -6.58 -13.16
CA ALA A 163 -10.33 -7.45 -12.79
C ALA A 163 -10.36 -7.68 -11.28
N ASP A 164 -11.53 -7.83 -10.72
CA ASP A 164 -11.72 -8.13 -9.30
C ASP A 164 -10.99 -9.43 -8.93
N LYS A 165 -10.33 -9.43 -7.78
CA LYS A 165 -9.67 -10.61 -7.22
C LYS A 165 -10.55 -11.19 -6.12
N TYR A 166 -11.02 -12.41 -6.34
CA TYR A 166 -11.82 -13.15 -5.36
C TYR A 166 -10.94 -14.09 -4.55
N LEU A 167 -11.39 -14.42 -3.34
CA LEU A 167 -10.79 -15.49 -2.56
C LEU A 167 -10.95 -16.82 -3.31
N PRO A 168 -9.95 -17.71 -3.28
CA PRO A 168 -10.11 -19.04 -3.85
C PRO A 168 -11.26 -19.74 -3.13
N ASN A 169 -12.28 -20.16 -3.89
CA ASN A 169 -13.31 -21.03 -3.35
C ASN A 169 -12.62 -22.30 -2.82
N ASN A 170 -13.01 -22.78 -1.63
CA ASN A 170 -12.44 -23.95 -0.96
C ASN A 170 -12.53 -25.28 -1.78
N ALA A 171 -12.73 -25.23 -3.07
CA ALA A 171 -12.90 -26.38 -3.96
C ALA A 171 -11.65 -26.78 -4.74
N GLU A 172 -10.55 -26.00 -4.75
CA GLU A 172 -9.30 -26.47 -5.37
C GLU A 172 -8.11 -25.72 -4.78
N SER A 173 -7.35 -26.42 -3.94
CA SER A 173 -6.02 -26.00 -3.49
C SER A 173 -5.02 -26.13 -4.62
N SER A 174 -4.92 -25.15 -5.50
CA SER A 174 -3.82 -25.03 -6.42
C SER A 174 -2.91 -23.87 -6.00
N LYS A 175 -1.75 -24.26 -5.53
CA LYS A 175 -0.48 -23.59 -5.31
C LYS A 175 -0.29 -22.30 -6.11
N ASP A 176 -0.83 -21.19 -5.64
CA ASP A 176 -0.34 -19.87 -6.01
C ASP A 176 -0.20 -19.03 -4.73
N ASN A 177 0.96 -19.20 -4.08
CA ASN A 177 1.34 -18.58 -2.82
C ASN A 177 1.71 -17.10 -3.04
N SER A 178 0.81 -16.28 -3.55
CA SER A 178 1.02 -14.82 -3.59
C SER A 178 0.37 -14.07 -2.42
N PHE A 179 -0.09 -14.78 -1.38
CA PHE A 179 -0.66 -14.17 -0.20
C PHE A 179 0.43 -13.97 0.87
N VAL A 180 0.86 -12.74 1.03
CA VAL A 180 1.75 -12.37 2.16
C VAL A 180 0.90 -12.33 3.43
N ASP A 181 1.09 -13.30 4.31
CA ASP A 181 0.46 -13.31 5.63
C ASP A 181 1.15 -12.26 6.52
N VAL A 182 0.52 -11.10 6.62
CA VAL A 182 1.05 -9.97 7.40
C VAL A 182 0.93 -10.27 8.89
N PRO A 183 2.00 -10.12 9.69
CA PRO A 183 1.91 -10.32 11.14
C PRO A 183 0.90 -9.35 11.77
N ALA A 184 0.12 -9.83 12.74
CA ALA A 184 -0.83 -9.01 13.49
C ALA A 184 -0.15 -7.83 14.25
N THR A 185 1.19 -7.90 14.40
CA THR A 185 2.04 -6.88 15.02
C THR A 185 2.62 -5.86 14.05
N ALA A 186 2.32 -5.95 12.74
CA ALA A 186 2.74 -4.95 11.74
C ALA A 186 2.07 -3.59 11.92
N GLU A 187 1.33 -3.43 13.01
CA GLU A 187 0.64 -2.20 13.40
C GLU A 187 1.55 -1.20 14.15
N GLU A 188 2.86 -1.41 14.17
CA GLU A 188 3.77 -0.48 14.82
C GLU A 188 3.90 0.84 14.05
N GLU A 189 3.97 1.91 14.83
CA GLU A 189 4.02 3.30 14.42
C GLU A 189 5.08 3.55 13.35
N ILE A 190 4.68 4.13 12.23
CA ILE A 190 5.59 4.74 11.27
C ILE A 190 5.64 6.23 11.64
N PRO A 191 6.72 6.73 12.25
CA PRO A 191 6.85 8.16 12.50
C PRO A 191 7.01 8.89 11.17
N PHE A 192 6.09 9.80 10.92
CA PHE A 192 6.18 10.77 9.83
C PHE A 192 6.65 12.08 10.45
N ASP A 193 7.95 12.36 10.33
CA ASP A 193 8.53 13.70 10.52
C ASP A 193 8.53 14.47 9.20
#